data_4adadae968b270864f030e6e556e33e7
#
_entry.id   4adadae968b270864f030e6e556e33e7
#
_cell.length_a   1.000
_cell.length_b   1.000
_cell.length_c   1.000
_cell.angle_alpha   90.00
_cell.angle_beta   90.00
_cell.angle_gamma   90.00
#
_symmetry.space_group_name_H-M   'P 1'
#
loop_
_entity.id
_entity.type
_entity.pdbx_description
1 polymer ?
#
loop_
_entity_poly.entity_id
_entity_poly.type
_entity_poly.pdbx_seq_one_letter_code
_entity_poly.pdbx_strand_id
1 'polypeptide(L)'
;MRSEPVGRSGHSAGPGLQSVLAHVAAAGVALLSALLAFPASAFTVFACEPEWAALTRVLVPSARVHVATHVGQDPHHIEARPALIAQLRAANLVVCTGASLESGWLPVLQDRAGNPRARDVFFAADHVELIDPQPGAIGTPWAGDVHAEGNPHLHLDPRRLLQVSRALGERLGKELPAERLAIEQRSRAFEAAWRQHLADWERRAAPLRGRRIAAQHTTFGYLWHWLGVQPLADLEPKPGMSPTPGHLQRLLEGLRASPPAAVVIASYQDPRPGRWLTGQLSTAAAGARVPLLTLPATVPETAGEKELVLWMEGLVRELLQGLR
;
A
#
# COMPACT_ATOMS: atom_id res chain seq x y z
N MET A 1 -18.81 -7.60 -104.50
CA MET A 1 -17.73 -6.76 -104.06
C MET A 1 -17.95 -6.41 -102.56
N ARG A 2 -17.22 -7.01 -101.68
CA ARG A 2 -17.35 -6.86 -100.21
C ARG A 2 -16.16 -6.07 -99.72
N SER A 3 -16.42 -4.99 -99.01
CA SER A 3 -15.41 -4.18 -98.35
C SER A 3 -15.36 -4.55 -96.85
N GLU A 4 -14.25 -4.97 -96.40
CA GLU A 4 -13.98 -5.24 -94.97
C GLU A 4 -13.63 -3.97 -94.20
N PRO A 5 -13.98 -3.85 -92.90
CA PRO A 5 -13.60 -2.73 -92.08
C PRO A 5 -12.29 -3.00 -91.29
N VAL A 6 -11.45 -2.01 -91.29
CA VAL A 6 -10.17 -1.94 -90.59
C VAL A 6 -10.34 -1.90 -89.06
N GLY A 7 -9.67 -2.78 -88.32
CA GLY A 7 -9.66 -2.84 -86.88
C GLY A 7 -8.90 -1.67 -86.23
N ARG A 8 -9.46 -1.06 -85.19
CA ARG A 8 -8.82 -0.05 -84.33
C ARG A 8 -8.09 -0.79 -83.19
N SER A 9 -6.79 -0.63 -83.12
CA SER A 9 -5.96 -1.06 -82.00
C SER A 9 -6.16 -0.07 -80.84
N GLY A 10 -6.72 -0.54 -79.70
CA GLY A 10 -6.82 0.21 -78.46
C GLY A 10 -5.45 0.22 -77.74
N HIS A 11 -4.90 1.39 -77.54
CA HIS A 11 -3.76 1.58 -76.65
C HIS A 11 -4.26 1.62 -75.21
N SER A 12 -3.89 0.66 -74.39
CA SER A 12 -4.07 0.71 -72.92
C SER A 12 -3.02 1.65 -72.33
N ALA A 13 -3.48 2.82 -71.85
CA ALA A 13 -2.65 3.70 -71.07
C ALA A 13 -2.35 3.06 -69.73
N GLY A 14 -1.09 2.76 -69.45
CA GLY A 14 -0.59 2.32 -68.13
C GLY A 14 -0.80 3.42 -67.08
N PRO A 15 -0.79 3.08 -65.79
CA PRO A 15 -1.01 4.05 -64.71
C PRO A 15 0.06 5.14 -64.77
N GLY A 16 -0.42 6.41 -64.85
CA GLY A 16 0.43 7.56 -65.03
C GLY A 16 1.45 7.73 -63.89
N LEU A 17 2.60 8.27 -64.21
CA LEU A 17 3.73 8.55 -63.31
C LEU A 17 3.29 9.33 -62.04
N GLN A 18 2.21 10.08 -62.11
CA GLN A 18 1.62 10.87 -61.00
C GLN A 18 0.99 9.96 -59.91
N SER A 19 0.37 8.82 -60.26
CA SER A 19 -0.22 7.91 -59.28
C SER A 19 0.85 7.13 -58.51
N VAL A 20 1.97 6.81 -59.14
CA VAL A 20 3.11 6.11 -58.47
C VAL A 20 3.79 7.06 -57.49
N LEU A 21 4.02 8.31 -57.83
CA LEU A 21 4.60 9.32 -56.94
C LEU A 21 3.72 9.63 -55.74
N ALA A 22 2.37 9.64 -55.89
CA ALA A 22 1.44 9.84 -54.76
C ALA A 22 1.48 8.68 -53.78
N HIS A 23 1.58 7.43 -54.22
CA HIS A 23 1.68 6.25 -53.35
C HIS A 23 3.03 6.15 -52.63
N VAL A 24 4.13 6.56 -53.27
CA VAL A 24 5.45 6.55 -52.61
C VAL A 24 5.53 7.67 -51.56
N ALA A 25 4.94 8.86 -51.80
CA ALA A 25 4.87 9.92 -50.82
C ALA A 25 3.99 9.55 -49.61
N ALA A 26 2.84 8.92 -49.85
CA ALA A 26 1.96 8.47 -48.75
C ALA A 26 2.60 7.35 -47.89
N ALA A 27 3.31 6.41 -48.51
CA ALA A 27 4.05 5.37 -47.83
C ALA A 27 5.23 5.94 -47.01
N GLY A 28 5.93 6.96 -47.53
CA GLY A 28 7.00 7.64 -46.84
C GLY A 28 6.57 8.38 -45.59
N VAL A 29 5.41 9.08 -45.63
CA VAL A 29 4.82 9.80 -44.50
C VAL A 29 4.33 8.81 -43.44
N ALA A 30 3.72 7.69 -43.83
CA ALA A 30 3.29 6.64 -42.89
C ALA A 30 4.47 5.96 -42.20
N LEU A 31 5.58 5.69 -42.90
CA LEU A 31 6.81 5.14 -42.32
C LEU A 31 7.50 6.14 -41.37
N LEU A 32 7.51 7.44 -41.69
CA LEU A 32 8.10 8.45 -40.83
C LEU A 32 7.29 8.66 -39.53
N SER A 33 5.96 8.51 -39.58
CA SER A 33 5.07 8.58 -38.41
C SER A 33 5.25 7.36 -37.47
N ALA A 34 5.56 6.19 -38.01
CA ALA A 34 5.82 4.98 -37.24
C ALA A 34 7.20 5.01 -36.54
N LEU A 35 8.19 5.70 -37.09
CA LEU A 35 9.54 5.83 -36.54
C LEU A 35 9.63 6.84 -35.37
N LEU A 36 8.61 7.68 -35.14
CA LEU A 36 8.59 8.66 -34.04
C LEU A 36 7.83 8.18 -32.80
N ALA A 37 7.30 6.97 -32.80
CA ALA A 37 6.75 6.35 -31.60
C ALA A 37 7.89 5.84 -30.71
N PHE A 38 8.65 6.74 -30.07
CA PHE A 38 9.46 6.37 -28.93
C PHE A 38 8.53 5.71 -27.90
N PRO A 39 8.85 4.51 -27.38
CA PRO A 39 8.09 3.97 -26.26
C PRO A 39 8.17 4.99 -25.13
N ALA A 40 7.05 5.65 -24.83
CA ALA A 40 6.97 6.50 -23.65
C ALA A 40 7.37 5.63 -22.47
N SER A 41 8.50 5.96 -21.82
CA SER A 41 8.95 5.24 -20.64
C SER A 41 7.81 5.30 -19.64
N ALA A 42 7.31 4.13 -19.21
CA ALA A 42 6.21 4.07 -18.26
C ALA A 42 6.59 4.84 -17.00
N PHE A 43 5.69 5.69 -16.51
CA PHE A 43 5.88 6.41 -15.25
C PHE A 43 6.13 5.40 -14.13
N THR A 44 7.24 5.55 -13.43
CA THR A 44 7.71 4.58 -12.44
C THR A 44 7.52 5.14 -11.04
N VAL A 45 6.82 4.40 -10.19
CA VAL A 45 6.62 4.73 -8.79
C VAL A 45 7.36 3.71 -7.91
N PHE A 46 8.09 4.21 -6.94
CA PHE A 46 8.66 3.40 -5.85
C PHE A 46 7.79 3.60 -4.63
N ALA A 47 7.04 2.58 -4.24
CA ALA A 47 6.23 2.56 -3.03
C ALA A 47 7.02 1.87 -1.91
N CYS A 48 7.07 2.48 -0.74
CA CYS A 48 7.71 1.89 0.43
C CYS A 48 6.90 0.69 0.92
N GLU A 49 5.59 0.82 1.02
CA GLU A 49 4.68 -0.23 1.50
C GLU A 49 3.65 -0.64 0.43
N PRO A 50 3.14 -1.89 0.51
CA PRO A 50 2.23 -2.46 -0.49
C PRO A 50 0.90 -1.71 -0.65
N GLU A 51 0.34 -1.13 0.40
CA GLU A 51 -0.91 -0.37 0.35
C GLU A 51 -0.80 0.88 -0.51
N TRP A 52 0.34 1.56 -0.50
CA TRP A 52 0.59 2.73 -1.35
C TRP A 52 0.80 2.32 -2.81
N ALA A 53 1.42 1.16 -3.02
CA ALA A 53 1.51 0.57 -4.35
C ALA A 53 0.11 0.21 -4.89
N ALA A 54 -0.76 -0.36 -4.07
CA ALA A 54 -2.12 -0.69 -4.44
C ALA A 54 -2.91 0.56 -4.83
N LEU A 55 -2.88 1.63 -4.02
CA LEU A 55 -3.52 2.91 -4.35
C LEU A 55 -2.96 3.52 -5.64
N THR A 56 -1.63 3.45 -5.84
CA THR A 56 -1.00 3.94 -7.06
C THR A 56 -1.54 3.22 -8.30
N ARG A 57 -1.69 1.89 -8.26
CA ARG A 57 -2.23 1.09 -9.37
C ARG A 57 -3.71 1.39 -9.64
N VAL A 58 -4.48 1.68 -8.60
CA VAL A 58 -5.88 2.14 -8.77
C VAL A 58 -5.92 3.46 -9.53
N LEU A 59 -5.07 4.41 -9.13
CA LEU A 59 -5.10 5.77 -9.66
C LEU A 59 -4.42 5.89 -11.03
N VAL A 60 -3.31 5.16 -11.25
CA VAL A 60 -2.53 5.16 -12.50
C VAL A 60 -2.19 3.72 -12.90
N PRO A 61 -3.14 3.00 -13.53
CA PRO A 61 -2.92 1.59 -13.94
C PRO A 61 -1.77 1.39 -14.93
N SER A 62 -1.37 2.44 -15.67
CA SER A 62 -0.25 2.45 -16.60
C SER A 62 1.12 2.57 -15.91
N ALA A 63 1.16 2.94 -14.62
CA ALA A 63 2.41 3.11 -13.90
C ALA A 63 3.11 1.77 -13.63
N ARG A 64 4.45 1.78 -13.75
CA ARG A 64 5.29 0.71 -13.23
C ARG A 64 5.51 0.95 -11.74
N VAL A 65 5.01 0.06 -10.90
CA VAL A 65 5.10 0.22 -9.44
C VAL A 65 6.06 -0.83 -8.86
N HIS A 66 7.12 -0.37 -8.22
CA HIS A 66 8.02 -1.16 -7.39
C HIS A 66 7.65 -1.00 -5.92
N VAL A 67 7.80 -2.07 -5.14
CA VAL A 67 7.45 -2.09 -3.72
C VAL A 67 8.66 -2.52 -2.91
N ALA A 68 8.98 -1.77 -1.84
CA ALA A 68 10.16 -2.06 -1.03
C ALA A 68 9.92 -3.18 -0.01
N THR A 69 8.72 -3.25 0.57
CA THR A 69 8.34 -4.19 1.62
C THR A 69 7.33 -5.23 1.11
N HIS A 70 7.06 -6.25 1.92
CA HIS A 70 6.06 -7.29 1.62
C HIS A 70 5.31 -7.72 2.89
N VAL A 71 4.17 -8.42 2.71
CA VAL A 71 3.24 -8.79 3.79
C VAL A 71 3.87 -9.56 4.97
N GLY A 72 4.96 -10.28 4.74
CA GLY A 72 5.69 -11.04 5.77
C GLY A 72 6.90 -10.32 6.35
N GLN A 73 7.02 -9.01 6.16
CA GLN A 73 8.18 -8.23 6.57
C GLN A 73 7.79 -7.05 7.45
N ASP A 74 8.62 -6.80 8.47
CA ASP A 74 8.51 -5.59 9.29
C ASP A 74 8.95 -4.37 8.47
N PRO A 75 8.08 -3.36 8.27
CA PRO A 75 8.39 -2.18 7.47
C PRO A 75 9.43 -1.25 8.11
N HIS A 76 9.71 -1.38 9.41
CA HIS A 76 10.75 -0.58 10.09
C HIS A 76 12.17 -1.01 9.69
N HIS A 77 12.34 -2.28 9.24
CA HIS A 77 13.66 -2.91 9.05
C HIS A 77 13.83 -3.48 7.65
N ILE A 78 14.28 -2.62 6.71
CA ILE A 78 14.51 -2.99 5.32
C ILE A 78 16.01 -2.90 4.98
N GLU A 79 16.54 -3.97 4.39
CA GLU A 79 17.92 -3.98 3.89
C GLU A 79 18.03 -3.23 2.56
N ALA A 80 19.07 -2.39 2.44
CA ALA A 80 19.38 -1.65 1.21
C ALA A 80 20.00 -2.59 0.14
N ARG A 81 19.19 -3.51 -0.41
CA ARG A 81 19.60 -4.47 -1.44
C ARG A 81 19.82 -3.80 -2.79
N PRO A 82 20.74 -4.29 -3.66
CA PRO A 82 21.02 -3.71 -4.97
C PRO A 82 19.77 -3.54 -5.85
N ALA A 83 18.84 -4.46 -5.80
CA ALA A 83 17.59 -4.38 -6.55
C ALA A 83 16.75 -3.17 -6.14
N LEU A 84 16.58 -2.90 -4.83
CA LEU A 84 15.85 -1.74 -4.31
C LEU A 84 16.54 -0.43 -4.70
N ILE A 85 17.88 -0.38 -4.63
CA ILE A 85 18.66 0.78 -5.07
C ILE A 85 18.41 1.08 -6.56
N ALA A 86 18.43 0.05 -7.42
CA ALA A 86 18.17 0.21 -8.84
C ALA A 86 16.73 0.67 -9.13
N GLN A 87 15.74 0.12 -8.41
CA GLN A 87 14.33 0.51 -8.51
C GLN A 87 14.12 1.96 -8.09
N LEU A 88 14.70 2.39 -6.96
CA LEU A 88 14.60 3.76 -6.48
C LEU A 88 15.32 4.75 -7.42
N ARG A 89 16.44 4.34 -8.02
CA ARG A 89 17.14 5.13 -9.04
C ARG A 89 16.28 5.41 -10.27
N ALA A 90 15.43 4.46 -10.66
CA ALA A 90 14.56 4.57 -11.82
C ALA A 90 13.21 5.28 -11.50
N ALA A 91 12.91 5.57 -10.25
CA ALA A 91 11.62 6.13 -9.84
C ALA A 91 11.43 7.59 -10.30
N ASN A 92 10.24 7.89 -10.78
CA ASN A 92 9.77 9.25 -11.05
C ASN A 92 9.11 9.86 -9.81
N LEU A 93 8.47 9.04 -8.98
CA LEU A 93 7.83 9.40 -7.71
C LEU A 93 8.13 8.34 -6.66
N VAL A 94 8.35 8.78 -5.43
CA VAL A 94 8.46 7.92 -4.24
C VAL A 94 7.24 8.16 -3.35
N VAL A 95 6.61 7.08 -2.89
CA VAL A 95 5.41 7.11 -2.04
C VAL A 95 5.67 6.24 -0.82
N CYS A 96 5.69 6.84 0.35
CA CYS A 96 6.00 6.19 1.63
C CYS A 96 4.98 6.57 2.69
N THR A 97 5.01 5.89 3.82
CA THR A 97 4.14 6.20 4.97
C THR A 97 4.55 7.50 5.65
N GLY A 98 5.82 7.70 5.98
CA GLY A 98 6.29 8.82 6.80
C GLY A 98 6.13 8.57 8.30
N ALA A 99 6.02 9.64 9.09
CA ALA A 99 6.01 9.57 10.56
C ALA A 99 7.15 8.71 11.11
N SER A 100 8.33 8.85 10.51
CA SER A 100 9.58 8.16 10.86
C SER A 100 9.58 6.62 10.64
N LEU A 101 8.57 6.03 9.94
CA LEU A 101 8.53 4.58 9.69
C LEU A 101 9.76 4.11 8.92
N GLU A 102 10.13 4.82 7.85
CA GLU A 102 11.22 4.45 6.96
C GLU A 102 12.57 5.09 7.34
N SER A 103 12.64 5.78 8.48
CA SER A 103 13.82 6.54 8.90
C SER A 103 15.10 5.70 9.02
N GLY A 104 14.96 4.41 9.34
CA GLY A 104 16.08 3.48 9.50
C GLY A 104 16.69 3.01 8.17
N TRP A 105 16.01 3.16 7.03
CA TRP A 105 16.49 2.55 5.78
C TRP A 105 16.34 3.43 4.52
N LEU A 106 15.30 4.24 4.40
CA LEU A 106 15.04 5.05 3.20
C LEU A 106 16.16 6.06 2.90
N PRO A 107 16.73 6.80 3.87
CA PRO A 107 17.82 7.73 3.60
C PRO A 107 19.05 7.05 2.99
N VAL A 108 19.41 5.85 3.48
CA VAL A 108 20.53 5.06 2.93
C VAL A 108 20.26 4.62 1.49
N LEU A 109 19.02 4.23 1.18
CA LEU A 109 18.62 3.89 -0.19
C LEU A 109 18.68 5.11 -1.11
N GLN A 110 18.20 6.26 -0.66
CA GLN A 110 18.20 7.52 -1.42
C GLN A 110 19.63 7.95 -1.76
N ASP A 111 20.54 7.88 -0.79
CA ASP A 111 21.96 8.23 -1.01
C ASP A 111 22.63 7.30 -2.03
N ARG A 112 22.40 5.99 -1.94
CA ARG A 112 22.94 5.00 -2.86
C ARG A 112 22.30 5.04 -4.24
N ALA A 113 21.03 5.39 -4.33
CA ALA A 113 20.32 5.53 -5.60
C ALA A 113 20.81 6.74 -6.40
N GLY A 114 21.18 7.84 -5.73
CA GLY A 114 21.65 9.06 -6.38
C GLY A 114 20.60 9.73 -7.29
N ASN A 115 19.31 9.48 -7.05
CA ASN A 115 18.22 10.04 -7.82
C ASN A 115 17.66 11.29 -7.09
N PRO A 116 17.80 12.51 -7.64
CA PRO A 116 17.29 13.73 -6.99
C PRO A 116 15.78 13.69 -6.75
N ARG A 117 15.00 13.07 -7.66
CA ARG A 117 13.54 12.94 -7.51
C ARG A 117 13.16 12.02 -6.35
N ALA A 118 14.01 11.06 -5.98
CA ALA A 118 13.75 10.19 -4.84
C ALA A 118 13.81 10.91 -3.48
N ARG A 119 14.24 12.18 -3.43
CA ARG A 119 14.22 13.01 -2.23
C ARG A 119 12.91 13.78 -2.06
N ASP A 120 12.14 13.95 -3.13
CA ASP A 120 10.79 14.52 -3.11
C ASP A 120 9.75 13.40 -2.91
N VAL A 121 9.64 12.95 -1.66
CA VAL A 121 8.79 11.82 -1.27
C VAL A 121 7.37 12.33 -0.97
N PHE A 122 6.37 11.62 -1.46
CA PHE A 122 5.01 11.76 -0.95
C PHE A 122 4.90 10.92 0.32
N PHE A 123 4.75 11.56 1.46
CA PHE A 123 4.50 10.89 2.72
C PHE A 123 3.01 10.88 3.05
N ALA A 124 2.43 9.70 3.21
CA ALA A 124 1.01 9.52 3.52
C ALA A 124 0.63 10.19 4.85
N ALA A 125 1.54 10.18 5.82
CA ALA A 125 1.35 10.77 7.15
C ALA A 125 1.13 12.29 7.13
N ASP A 126 1.66 12.99 6.11
CA ASP A 126 1.49 14.45 5.97
C ASP A 126 0.05 14.85 5.63
N HIS A 127 -0.81 13.88 5.29
CA HIS A 127 -2.17 14.12 4.78
C HIS A 127 -3.28 13.64 5.73
N VAL A 128 -2.91 13.20 6.95
CA VAL A 128 -3.86 12.71 7.96
C VAL A 128 -3.45 13.18 9.36
N GLU A 129 -4.41 13.21 10.26
CA GLU A 129 -4.12 13.38 11.69
C GLU A 129 -3.58 12.08 12.27
N LEU A 130 -2.39 12.13 12.87
CA LEU A 130 -1.76 10.97 13.52
C LEU A 130 -2.31 10.78 14.94
N ILE A 131 -2.40 9.51 15.37
CA ILE A 131 -2.72 9.14 16.76
C ILE A 131 -1.45 8.85 17.56
N ASP A 132 -1.57 8.88 18.88
CA ASP A 132 -0.53 8.49 19.84
C ASP A 132 0.83 9.22 19.67
N PRO A 133 0.86 10.55 19.50
CA PRO A 133 2.12 11.29 19.41
C PRO A 133 2.94 11.16 20.71
N GLN A 134 4.26 11.00 20.56
CA GLN A 134 5.21 10.86 21.67
C GLN A 134 6.34 11.90 21.59
N PRO A 135 6.06 13.18 21.76
CA PRO A 135 7.00 14.26 21.47
C PRO A 135 8.28 14.24 22.32
N GLY A 136 8.29 13.53 23.45
CA GLY A 136 9.49 13.37 24.31
C GLY A 136 10.45 12.27 23.88
N ALA A 137 10.14 11.49 22.83
CA ALA A 137 10.95 10.36 22.40
C ALA A 137 12.08 10.73 21.42
N ILE A 138 12.13 11.96 20.93
CA ILE A 138 13.11 12.41 19.94
C ILE A 138 14.53 12.31 20.52
N GLY A 139 15.40 11.59 19.80
CA GLY A 139 16.86 11.60 20.07
C GLY A 139 17.35 10.68 21.20
N THR A 140 16.52 9.78 21.72
CA THR A 140 17.01 8.76 22.64
C THR A 140 17.69 7.62 21.86
N PRO A 141 18.97 7.26 22.14
CA PRO A 141 19.71 6.23 21.38
C PRO A 141 19.08 4.82 21.39
N TRP A 142 18.06 4.62 22.22
CA TRP A 142 17.38 3.32 22.46
C TRP A 142 15.87 3.44 22.29
N ALA A 143 15.44 4.39 21.45
CA ALA A 143 14.00 4.64 21.25
C ALA A 143 13.27 3.44 20.59
N GLY A 144 14.00 2.52 19.93
CA GLY A 144 13.36 1.45 19.18
C GLY A 144 12.48 2.04 18.06
N ASP A 145 11.31 1.44 17.86
CA ASP A 145 10.32 1.92 16.89
C ASP A 145 9.37 2.96 17.52
N VAL A 146 9.92 3.93 18.24
CA VAL A 146 9.15 5.04 18.82
C VAL A 146 9.04 6.16 17.80
N HIS A 147 7.81 6.53 17.47
CA HIS A 147 7.47 7.57 16.51
C HIS A 147 7.00 8.83 17.22
N ALA A 148 7.85 9.86 17.27
CA ALA A 148 7.57 11.10 18.01
C ALA A 148 6.36 11.86 17.44
N GLU A 149 6.16 11.81 16.13
CA GLU A 149 5.08 12.49 15.42
C GLU A 149 3.73 11.79 15.62
N GLY A 150 3.74 10.51 15.90
CA GLY A 150 2.57 9.65 16.06
C GLY A 150 2.73 8.30 15.40
N ASN A 151 1.76 7.42 15.62
CA ASN A 151 1.76 6.07 15.07
C ASN A 151 1.74 6.08 13.52
N PRO A 152 2.70 5.43 12.83
CA PRO A 152 2.77 5.47 11.36
C PRO A 152 1.81 4.50 10.66
N HIS A 153 1.20 3.53 11.36
CA HIS A 153 0.39 2.46 10.74
C HIS A 153 -1.02 2.95 10.33
N LEU A 154 -1.09 4.17 9.78
CA LEU A 154 -2.32 4.90 9.47
C LEU A 154 -3.22 4.22 8.42
N HIS A 155 -2.66 3.38 7.56
CA HIS A 155 -3.36 2.61 6.53
C HIS A 155 -4.38 1.60 7.10
N LEU A 156 -4.27 1.26 8.38
CA LEU A 156 -5.18 0.37 9.10
C LEU A 156 -6.48 1.06 9.58
N ASP A 157 -6.63 2.36 9.32
CA ASP A 157 -7.92 3.05 9.39
C ASP A 157 -8.41 3.33 7.95
N PRO A 158 -9.48 2.67 7.48
CA PRO A 158 -9.98 2.86 6.11
C PRO A 158 -10.43 4.29 5.80
N ARG A 159 -10.73 5.10 6.83
CA ARG A 159 -11.06 6.52 6.68
C ARG A 159 -9.82 7.35 6.31
N ARG A 160 -8.68 7.03 6.93
CA ARG A 160 -7.38 7.67 6.64
C ARG A 160 -6.82 7.23 5.29
N LEU A 161 -6.95 5.94 4.96
CA LEU A 161 -6.57 5.43 3.64
C LEU A 161 -7.33 6.17 2.51
N LEU A 162 -8.59 6.52 2.73
CA LEU A 162 -9.37 7.33 1.80
C LEU A 162 -8.84 8.78 1.68
N GLN A 163 -8.41 9.40 2.78
CA GLN A 163 -7.79 10.73 2.77
C GLN A 163 -6.48 10.73 1.98
N VAL A 164 -5.63 9.73 2.23
CA VAL A 164 -4.36 9.55 1.50
C VAL A 164 -4.60 9.31 0.02
N SER A 165 -5.62 8.51 -0.35
CA SER A 165 -5.92 8.23 -1.76
C SER A 165 -6.24 9.49 -2.57
N ARG A 166 -6.93 10.46 -1.96
CA ARG A 166 -7.21 11.77 -2.57
C ARG A 166 -5.93 12.58 -2.78
N ALA A 167 -5.14 12.72 -1.71
CA ALA A 167 -3.90 13.48 -1.75
C ALA A 167 -2.90 12.88 -2.75
N LEU A 168 -2.81 11.54 -2.81
CA LEU A 168 -1.99 10.83 -3.78
C LEU A 168 -2.51 11.06 -5.21
N GLY A 169 -3.83 11.05 -5.41
CA GLY A 169 -4.45 11.37 -6.70
C GLY A 169 -4.10 12.78 -7.19
N GLU A 170 -4.13 13.78 -6.30
CA GLU A 170 -3.72 15.15 -6.60
C GLU A 170 -2.22 15.23 -6.93
N ARG A 171 -1.36 14.54 -6.19
CA ARG A 171 0.08 14.48 -6.47
C ARG A 171 0.33 13.82 -7.83
N LEU A 172 -0.25 12.68 -8.11
CA LEU A 172 -0.12 11.98 -9.39
C LEU A 172 -0.66 12.81 -10.57
N GLY A 173 -1.75 13.55 -10.38
CA GLY A 173 -2.27 14.48 -11.40
C GLY A 173 -1.34 15.66 -11.72
N LYS A 174 -0.50 16.08 -10.75
CA LYS A 174 0.58 17.07 -10.98
C LYS A 174 1.76 16.46 -11.74
N GLU A 175 2.14 15.22 -11.41
CA GLU A 175 3.23 14.50 -12.09
C GLU A 175 2.86 14.08 -13.52
N LEU A 176 1.58 13.82 -13.79
CA LEU A 176 1.04 13.32 -15.05
C LEU A 176 -0.07 14.24 -15.59
N PRO A 177 0.24 15.49 -16.02
CA PRO A 177 -0.78 16.46 -16.42
C PRO A 177 -1.69 15.98 -17.56
N ALA A 178 -1.17 15.18 -18.48
CA ALA A 178 -1.93 14.59 -19.58
C ALA A 178 -2.98 13.58 -19.12
N GLU A 179 -2.75 12.90 -17.98
CA GLU A 179 -3.67 11.91 -17.40
C GLU A 179 -4.53 12.47 -16.26
N ARG A 180 -4.36 13.74 -15.89
CA ARG A 180 -4.98 14.34 -14.70
C ARG A 180 -6.48 14.08 -14.59
N LEU A 181 -7.24 14.34 -15.64
CA LEU A 181 -8.69 14.12 -15.63
C LEU A 181 -9.07 12.65 -15.42
N ALA A 182 -8.31 11.72 -16.01
CA ALA A 182 -8.54 10.30 -15.85
C ALA A 182 -8.18 9.84 -14.41
N ILE A 183 -7.13 10.40 -13.82
CA ILE A 183 -6.74 10.14 -12.41
C ILE A 183 -7.83 10.65 -11.47
N GLU A 184 -8.34 11.86 -11.67
CA GLU A 184 -9.43 12.44 -10.89
C GLU A 184 -10.71 11.59 -10.97
N GLN A 185 -11.03 11.06 -12.17
CA GLN A 185 -12.20 10.18 -12.34
C GLN A 185 -12.03 8.87 -11.58
N ARG A 186 -10.86 8.22 -11.68
CA ARG A 186 -10.54 7.00 -10.94
C ARG A 186 -10.54 7.23 -9.42
N SER A 187 -9.98 8.35 -8.95
CA SER A 187 -10.01 8.73 -7.54
C SER A 187 -11.44 8.86 -7.01
N ARG A 188 -12.32 9.54 -7.74
CA ARG A 188 -13.75 9.66 -7.36
C ARG A 188 -14.47 8.31 -7.38
N ALA A 189 -14.19 7.46 -8.35
CA ALA A 189 -14.79 6.13 -8.44
C ALA A 189 -14.37 5.24 -7.27
N PHE A 190 -13.06 5.20 -6.97
CA PHE A 190 -12.52 4.50 -5.80
C PHE A 190 -13.14 5.02 -4.50
N GLU A 191 -13.19 6.34 -4.31
CA GLU A 191 -13.79 6.95 -3.13
C GLU A 191 -15.25 6.54 -2.93
N ALA A 192 -16.04 6.56 -4.00
CA ALA A 192 -17.45 6.18 -3.94
C ALA A 192 -17.64 4.70 -3.54
N ALA A 193 -16.88 3.79 -4.15
CA ALA A 193 -16.89 2.37 -3.82
C ALA A 193 -16.39 2.12 -2.39
N TRP A 194 -15.28 2.75 -2.00
CA TRP A 194 -14.68 2.58 -0.67
C TRP A 194 -15.61 3.03 0.45
N ARG A 195 -16.35 4.14 0.27
CA ARG A 195 -17.33 4.62 1.24
C ARG A 195 -18.47 3.63 1.47
N GLN A 196 -18.89 2.89 0.43
CA GLN A 196 -19.92 1.85 0.58
C GLN A 196 -19.39 0.69 1.43
N HIS A 197 -18.15 0.24 1.17
CA HIS A 197 -17.50 -0.79 1.98
C HIS A 197 -17.30 -0.32 3.43
N LEU A 198 -16.82 0.92 3.63
CA LEU A 198 -16.63 1.50 4.95
C LEU A 198 -17.91 1.48 5.79
N ALA A 199 -19.03 1.94 5.22
CA ALA A 199 -20.32 1.93 5.92
C ALA A 199 -20.80 0.51 6.28
N ASP A 200 -20.52 -0.47 5.42
CA ASP A 200 -20.82 -1.89 5.71
C ASP A 200 -19.94 -2.45 6.83
N TRP A 201 -18.63 -2.22 6.78
CA TRP A 201 -17.69 -2.65 7.81
C TRP A 201 -18.04 -2.04 9.17
N GLU A 202 -18.31 -0.73 9.26
CA GLU A 202 -18.68 -0.05 10.51
C GLU A 202 -19.98 -0.61 11.12
N ARG A 203 -20.99 -0.87 10.29
CA ARG A 203 -22.23 -1.49 10.75
C ARG A 203 -22.01 -2.90 11.31
N ARG A 204 -21.25 -3.73 10.59
CA ARG A 204 -20.96 -5.11 10.98
C ARG A 204 -20.04 -5.20 12.18
N ALA A 205 -19.07 -4.31 12.28
CA ALA A 205 -18.08 -4.27 13.35
C ALA A 205 -18.62 -3.64 14.66
N ALA A 206 -19.83 -3.11 14.69
CA ALA A 206 -20.41 -2.50 15.89
C ALA A 206 -20.29 -3.36 17.17
N PRO A 207 -20.42 -4.73 17.14
CA PRO A 207 -20.22 -5.58 18.30
C PRO A 207 -18.80 -5.61 18.87
N LEU A 208 -17.80 -5.13 18.13
CA LEU A 208 -16.39 -5.08 18.57
C LEU A 208 -16.11 -3.92 19.53
N ARG A 209 -16.99 -2.91 19.56
CA ARG A 209 -16.82 -1.72 20.41
C ARG A 209 -16.72 -2.12 21.89
N GLY A 210 -15.66 -1.63 22.53
CA GLY A 210 -15.38 -1.92 23.94
C GLY A 210 -14.79 -3.31 24.20
N ARG A 211 -14.63 -4.17 23.19
CA ARG A 211 -13.89 -5.44 23.35
C ARG A 211 -12.46 -5.15 23.71
N ARG A 212 -11.94 -5.92 24.67
CA ARG A 212 -10.64 -5.71 25.28
C ARG A 212 -9.64 -6.74 24.74
N ILE A 213 -8.45 -6.31 24.31
CA ILE A 213 -7.43 -7.18 23.73
C ILE A 213 -6.06 -6.90 24.37
N ALA A 214 -5.12 -7.83 24.23
CA ALA A 214 -3.69 -7.52 24.30
C ALA A 214 -3.10 -7.62 22.89
N ALA A 215 -2.11 -6.81 22.58
CA ALA A 215 -1.49 -6.79 21.25
C ALA A 215 0.03 -6.82 21.39
N GLN A 216 0.72 -7.22 20.33
CA GLN A 216 2.16 -7.03 20.22
C GLN A 216 2.42 -5.84 19.28
N HIS A 217 3.14 -4.84 19.78
CA HIS A 217 3.40 -3.59 19.09
C HIS A 217 2.14 -2.74 18.81
N THR A 218 2.35 -1.49 18.43
CA THR A 218 1.26 -0.54 18.12
C THR A 218 0.74 -0.64 16.68
N THR A 219 1.14 -1.70 15.94
CA THR A 219 0.79 -1.91 14.52
C THR A 219 -0.69 -1.66 14.23
N PHE A 220 -1.58 -2.26 15.00
CA PHE A 220 -3.02 -2.16 14.78
C PHE A 220 -3.69 -1.00 15.53
N GLY A 221 -2.95 -0.02 16.04
CA GLY A 221 -3.49 1.11 16.82
C GLY A 221 -4.64 1.84 16.13
N TYR A 222 -4.50 2.12 14.84
CA TYR A 222 -5.56 2.75 14.04
C TYR A 222 -6.79 1.86 13.84
N LEU A 223 -6.60 0.55 13.69
CA LEU A 223 -7.70 -0.40 13.60
C LEU A 223 -8.50 -0.43 14.92
N TRP A 224 -7.82 -0.42 16.06
CA TRP A 224 -8.45 -0.34 17.37
C TRP A 224 -9.21 0.97 17.57
N HIS A 225 -8.60 2.07 17.20
CA HIS A 225 -9.23 3.40 17.28
C HIS A 225 -10.48 3.48 16.39
N TRP A 226 -10.43 2.99 15.15
CA TRP A 226 -11.57 2.97 14.24
C TRP A 226 -12.72 2.11 14.77
N LEU A 227 -12.42 0.88 15.23
CA LEU A 227 -13.42 -0.09 15.67
C LEU A 227 -13.89 0.09 17.13
N GLY A 228 -13.24 0.96 17.89
CA GLY A 228 -13.51 1.16 19.32
C GLY A 228 -13.10 -0.03 20.19
N VAL A 229 -12.13 -0.83 19.74
CA VAL A 229 -11.50 -1.91 20.51
C VAL A 229 -10.51 -1.31 21.51
N GLN A 230 -10.39 -1.91 22.69
CA GLN A 230 -9.57 -1.39 23.79
C GLN A 230 -8.31 -2.26 24.00
N PRO A 231 -7.12 -1.80 23.59
CA PRO A 231 -5.88 -2.47 23.96
C PRO A 231 -5.59 -2.29 25.45
N LEU A 232 -5.39 -3.39 26.18
CA LEU A 232 -5.09 -3.43 27.61
C LEU A 232 -3.61 -3.48 27.90
N ALA A 233 -2.85 -4.12 27.02
CA ALA A 233 -1.45 -4.42 27.21
C ALA A 233 -0.74 -4.61 25.88
N ASP A 234 0.55 -4.23 25.87
CA ASP A 234 1.48 -4.53 24.79
C ASP A 234 2.44 -5.64 25.24
N LEU A 235 2.64 -6.65 24.39
CA LEU A 235 3.58 -7.73 24.64
C LEU A 235 5.02 -7.25 24.60
N GLU A 236 5.29 -6.11 23.94
CA GLU A 236 6.61 -5.48 23.93
C GLU A 236 6.82 -4.63 25.18
N PRO A 237 7.98 -4.74 25.85
CA PRO A 237 8.29 -3.89 27.00
C PRO A 237 8.51 -2.42 26.62
N LYS A 238 8.90 -2.19 25.36
CA LYS A 238 9.00 -0.90 24.68
C LYS A 238 8.81 -1.16 23.18
N PRO A 239 8.30 -0.20 22.40
CA PRO A 239 8.14 -0.35 20.95
C PRO A 239 9.43 -0.84 20.27
N GLY A 240 9.33 -1.85 19.42
CA GLY A 240 10.47 -2.46 18.72
C GLY A 240 11.35 -3.41 19.56
N MET A 241 11.04 -3.60 20.84
CA MET A 241 11.76 -4.54 21.68
C MET A 241 11.00 -5.87 21.77
N SER A 242 11.66 -6.96 21.41
CA SER A 242 11.06 -8.29 21.52
C SER A 242 10.54 -8.57 22.94
N PRO A 243 9.36 -9.22 23.07
CA PRO A 243 8.79 -9.62 24.34
C PRO A 243 9.78 -10.44 25.19
N THR A 244 10.03 -10.01 26.43
CA THR A 244 10.91 -10.73 27.36
C THR A 244 10.10 -11.59 28.31
N PRO A 245 10.66 -12.72 28.82
CA PRO A 245 9.96 -13.59 29.78
C PRO A 245 9.47 -12.84 31.02
N GLY A 246 10.29 -11.97 31.59
CA GLY A 246 9.93 -11.17 32.78
C GLY A 246 8.80 -10.17 32.49
N HIS A 247 8.76 -9.57 31.30
CA HIS A 247 7.66 -8.70 30.91
C HIS A 247 6.36 -9.49 30.72
N LEU A 248 6.41 -10.61 29.99
CA LEU A 248 5.25 -11.50 29.79
C LEU A 248 4.68 -12.01 31.10
N GLN A 249 5.54 -12.34 32.08
CA GLN A 249 5.08 -12.76 33.41
C GLN A 249 4.30 -11.64 34.15
N ARG A 250 4.78 -10.41 34.11
CA ARG A 250 4.05 -9.25 34.68
C ARG A 250 2.73 -9.02 33.97
N LEU A 251 2.69 -9.14 32.65
CA LEU A 251 1.43 -9.03 31.88
C LEU A 251 0.43 -10.11 32.30
N LEU A 252 0.90 -11.36 32.42
CA LEU A 252 0.06 -12.48 32.88
C LEU A 252 -0.56 -12.19 34.24
N GLU A 253 0.21 -11.70 35.20
CA GLU A 253 -0.26 -11.35 36.55
C GLU A 253 -1.34 -10.24 36.48
N GLY A 254 -1.13 -9.18 35.70
CA GLY A 254 -2.06 -8.11 35.52
C GLY A 254 -3.36 -8.50 34.79
N LEU A 255 -3.28 -9.45 33.86
CA LEU A 255 -4.41 -9.85 33.01
C LEU A 255 -5.23 -11.03 33.59
N ARG A 256 -4.74 -11.76 34.61
CA ARG A 256 -5.42 -12.94 35.16
C ARG A 256 -6.82 -12.64 35.70
N ALA A 257 -6.98 -11.53 36.42
CA ALA A 257 -8.28 -11.17 37.02
C ALA A 257 -9.33 -10.75 36.00
N SER A 258 -8.89 -10.24 34.85
CA SER A 258 -9.76 -9.78 33.76
C SER A 258 -9.08 -10.01 32.42
N PRO A 259 -9.11 -11.27 31.92
CA PRO A 259 -8.42 -11.64 30.69
C PRO A 259 -8.93 -10.86 29.48
N PRO A 260 -8.06 -10.57 28.48
CA PRO A 260 -8.50 -10.00 27.21
C PRO A 260 -9.33 -11.03 26.42
N ALA A 261 -10.19 -10.55 25.53
CA ALA A 261 -10.93 -11.41 24.62
C ALA A 261 -10.03 -12.16 23.64
N ALA A 262 -8.88 -11.57 23.28
CA ALA A 262 -7.83 -12.19 22.46
C ALA A 262 -6.47 -11.53 22.70
N VAL A 263 -5.40 -12.23 22.28
CA VAL A 263 -4.09 -11.65 22.01
C VAL A 263 -3.94 -11.52 20.51
N VAL A 264 -3.47 -10.36 20.03
CA VAL A 264 -3.36 -10.06 18.59
C VAL A 264 -1.91 -9.76 18.23
N ILE A 265 -1.44 -10.36 17.15
CA ILE A 265 -0.10 -10.11 16.57
C ILE A 265 -0.20 -9.87 15.07
N ALA A 266 0.77 -9.18 14.51
CA ALA A 266 0.93 -9.07 13.06
C ALA A 266 1.54 -10.36 12.48
N SER A 267 1.23 -10.66 11.22
CA SER A 267 1.65 -11.90 10.55
C SER A 267 3.17 -12.04 10.39
N TYR A 268 3.92 -10.96 10.45
CA TYR A 268 5.38 -10.97 10.41
C TYR A 268 6.05 -11.16 11.78
N GLN A 269 5.29 -11.04 12.88
CA GLN A 269 5.83 -11.15 14.24
C GLN A 269 5.96 -12.60 14.68
N ASP A 270 6.90 -12.86 15.61
CA ASP A 270 7.07 -14.19 16.24
C ASP A 270 5.83 -14.56 17.08
N PRO A 271 5.13 -15.64 16.77
CA PRO A 271 3.93 -16.02 17.51
C PRO A 271 4.20 -16.67 18.87
N ARG A 272 5.43 -17.03 19.20
CA ARG A 272 5.77 -17.77 20.45
C ARG A 272 5.39 -17.00 21.71
N PRO A 273 5.69 -15.70 21.89
CA PRO A 273 5.27 -14.94 23.06
C PRO A 273 3.75 -14.91 23.24
N GLY A 274 3.02 -14.64 22.15
CA GLY A 274 1.55 -14.61 22.14
C GLY A 274 0.95 -15.98 22.49
N ARG A 275 1.47 -17.07 21.93
CA ARG A 275 1.04 -18.46 22.26
C ARG A 275 1.27 -18.80 23.72
N TRP A 276 2.42 -18.42 24.27
CA TRP A 276 2.69 -18.64 25.69
C TRP A 276 1.67 -17.89 26.56
N LEU A 277 1.46 -16.60 26.32
CA LEU A 277 0.53 -15.78 27.11
C LEU A 277 -0.90 -16.31 27.03
N THR A 278 -1.39 -16.62 25.82
CA THR A 278 -2.75 -17.17 25.64
C THR A 278 -2.93 -18.54 26.32
N GLY A 279 -1.91 -19.40 26.27
CA GLY A 279 -1.90 -20.68 26.98
C GLY A 279 -2.05 -20.51 28.49
N GLN A 280 -1.28 -19.59 29.10
CA GLN A 280 -1.33 -19.31 30.53
C GLN A 280 -2.67 -18.66 30.96
N LEU A 281 -3.19 -17.70 30.18
CA LEU A 281 -4.48 -17.05 30.45
C LEU A 281 -5.65 -18.03 30.34
N SER A 282 -5.63 -18.93 29.34
CA SER A 282 -6.70 -19.92 29.15
C SER A 282 -6.75 -20.96 30.29
N THR A 283 -5.62 -21.35 30.89
CA THR A 283 -5.59 -22.22 32.03
C THR A 283 -6.08 -21.57 33.33
N ALA A 284 -5.84 -20.25 33.47
CA ALA A 284 -6.26 -19.50 34.64
C ALA A 284 -7.77 -19.15 34.63
N ALA A 285 -8.40 -19.06 33.48
CA ALA A 285 -9.76 -18.61 33.28
C ALA A 285 -10.81 -19.74 33.29
N ALA A 286 -10.78 -20.66 34.21
CA ALA A 286 -11.83 -21.68 34.50
C ALA A 286 -12.74 -22.06 33.28
N GLY A 287 -12.14 -22.33 32.10
CA GLY A 287 -12.83 -22.76 30.89
C GLY A 287 -12.99 -21.71 29.76
N ALA A 288 -12.63 -20.45 29.98
CA ALA A 288 -12.62 -19.45 28.90
C ALA A 288 -11.28 -19.51 28.11
N ARG A 289 -11.36 -19.78 26.82
CA ARG A 289 -10.19 -19.78 25.93
C ARG A 289 -9.88 -18.37 25.45
N VAL A 290 -8.64 -17.90 25.68
CA VAL A 290 -8.13 -16.66 25.10
C VAL A 290 -7.42 -17.03 23.78
N PRO A 291 -7.95 -16.69 22.58
CA PRO A 291 -7.32 -17.03 21.30
C PRO A 291 -6.13 -16.10 21.01
N LEU A 292 -5.18 -16.62 20.23
CA LEU A 292 -4.17 -15.83 19.53
C LEU A 292 -4.69 -15.57 18.11
N LEU A 293 -4.86 -14.28 17.76
CA LEU A 293 -5.20 -13.85 16.41
C LEU A 293 -3.93 -13.34 15.72
N THR A 294 -3.67 -13.86 14.54
CA THR A 294 -2.56 -13.40 13.67
C THR A 294 -3.16 -12.71 12.46
N LEU A 295 -2.97 -11.40 12.36
CA LEU A 295 -3.58 -10.57 11.34
C LEU A 295 -2.53 -10.06 10.34
N PRO A 296 -2.84 -9.98 9.04
CA PRO A 296 -1.97 -9.34 8.08
C PRO A 296 -1.98 -7.82 8.28
N ALA A 297 -0.79 -7.23 8.49
CA ALA A 297 -0.66 -5.78 8.69
C ALA A 297 -0.79 -4.97 7.39
N THR A 298 -0.61 -5.60 6.23
CA THR A 298 -0.69 -4.97 4.90
C THR A 298 -1.20 -5.97 3.86
N VAL A 299 -1.32 -5.53 2.62
CA VAL A 299 -1.75 -6.31 1.45
C VAL A 299 -0.55 -6.94 0.72
N PRO A 300 -0.75 -7.93 -0.18
CA PRO A 300 0.30 -8.42 -1.07
C PRO A 300 0.87 -7.32 -1.97
N GLU A 301 2.13 -7.45 -2.39
CA GLU A 301 2.85 -6.45 -3.21
C GLU A 301 2.22 -6.22 -4.59
N THR A 302 1.45 -7.20 -5.09
CA THR A 302 0.73 -7.12 -6.36
C THR A 302 -0.68 -6.57 -6.23
N ALA A 303 -1.10 -6.19 -5.01
CA ALA A 303 -2.46 -5.75 -4.71
C ALA A 303 -2.90 -4.53 -5.55
N GLY A 304 -4.21 -4.49 -5.80
CA GLY A 304 -4.98 -3.38 -6.32
C GLY A 304 -6.21 -3.11 -5.44
N GLU A 305 -7.23 -2.49 -6.00
CA GLU A 305 -8.46 -2.15 -5.26
C GLU A 305 -9.13 -3.36 -4.61
N LYS A 306 -9.28 -4.44 -5.37
CA LYS A 306 -9.93 -5.67 -4.90
C LYS A 306 -9.23 -6.25 -3.67
N GLU A 307 -7.91 -6.31 -3.70
CA GLU A 307 -7.12 -6.87 -2.60
C GLU A 307 -7.13 -5.96 -1.38
N LEU A 308 -7.17 -4.62 -1.54
CA LEU A 308 -7.38 -3.68 -0.44
C LEU A 308 -8.73 -3.93 0.26
N VAL A 309 -9.81 -4.10 -0.52
CA VAL A 309 -11.14 -4.39 0.01
C VAL A 309 -11.16 -5.74 0.73
N LEU A 310 -10.63 -6.80 0.12
CA LEU A 310 -10.59 -8.15 0.70
C LEU A 310 -9.76 -8.21 1.97
N TRP A 311 -8.68 -7.44 2.05
CA TRP A 311 -7.83 -7.35 3.23
C TRP A 311 -8.59 -6.71 4.41
N MET A 312 -9.22 -5.53 4.22
CA MET A 312 -10.05 -4.90 5.26
C MET A 312 -11.23 -5.78 5.68
N GLU A 313 -11.91 -6.40 4.73
CA GLU A 313 -12.97 -7.38 4.99
C GLU A 313 -12.46 -8.55 5.84
N GLY A 314 -11.26 -9.04 5.52
CA GLY A 314 -10.60 -10.09 6.28
C GLY A 314 -10.33 -9.69 7.72
N LEU A 315 -9.78 -8.49 7.95
CA LEU A 315 -9.50 -7.97 9.30
C LEU A 315 -10.79 -7.88 10.14
N VAL A 316 -11.86 -7.30 9.59
CA VAL A 316 -13.15 -7.19 10.28
C VAL A 316 -13.74 -8.56 10.60
N ARG A 317 -13.71 -9.49 9.64
CA ARG A 317 -14.22 -10.86 9.81
C ARG A 317 -13.46 -11.62 10.88
N GLU A 318 -12.14 -11.63 10.85
CA GLU A 318 -11.29 -12.34 11.83
C GLU A 318 -11.51 -11.79 13.25
N LEU A 319 -11.65 -10.47 13.39
CA LEU A 319 -11.94 -9.85 14.68
C LEU A 319 -13.36 -10.22 15.18
N LEU A 320 -14.37 -10.20 14.33
CA LEU A 320 -15.73 -10.61 14.70
C LEU A 320 -15.82 -12.09 15.12
N GLN A 321 -14.98 -12.95 14.56
CA GLN A 321 -14.91 -14.35 14.95
C GLN A 321 -14.10 -14.57 16.22
N GLY A 322 -12.98 -13.86 16.36
CA GLY A 322 -12.03 -14.06 17.44
C GLY A 322 -12.34 -13.32 18.74
N LEU A 323 -13.14 -12.24 18.70
CA LEU A 323 -13.49 -11.44 19.88
C LEU A 323 -14.93 -11.69 20.38
N ARG A 324 -15.49 -12.87 20.11
CA ARG A 324 -16.83 -13.28 20.57
C ARG A 324 -16.93 -13.41 22.07
#